data_4e77fddfe4dae1ed2efddc368e258f45
#
_entry.id   4e77fddfe4dae1ed2efddc368e258f45
#
_cell.length_a   1.000
_cell.length_b   1.000
_cell.length_c   1.000
_cell.angle_alpha   90.00
_cell.angle_beta   90.00
_cell.angle_gamma   90.00
#
_symmetry.space_group_name_H-M   'P 1'
#
loop_
_entity.id
_entity.type
_entity.pdbx_description
1 polymer ?
#
loop_
_entity_poly.entity_id
_entity_poly.type
_entity_poly.pdbx_seq_one_letter_code
_entity_poly.pdbx_strand_id
1 'polypeptide(L)'
;HFAQRYATILARNGVTLEIKASAGSLENLARLKDNEAQVGFVQGGVVPPKEDPDVEDDSGLLSLGSMFYEPVWVFYRCDKILTRLTELHGKRIAIGQEGSGVRQLARQLLDANDIPEDNHLVPLAGLGAAEELQQGRIDAAFIIAAETAPVVQVLIRSPGVKLMSFAQDRAYQRRFPFLTKLTFPRGVVDLVRDFPPDDIKVLAPTANLII
;
A
#
# COMPACT_ATOMS: atom_id res chain seq x y z
N HIS A 1 -0.95 -14.38 -4.29
CA HIS A 1 -0.06 -14.36 -5.47
C HIS A 1 1.40 -14.66 -5.10
N PHE A 2 2.05 -13.91 -4.19
CA PHE A 2 3.42 -14.20 -3.74
C PHE A 2 3.47 -15.53 -2.97
N ALA A 3 2.60 -15.77 -2.01
CA ALA A 3 2.55 -17.02 -1.26
C ALA A 3 2.47 -18.25 -2.17
N GLN A 4 1.70 -18.19 -3.28
CA GLN A 4 1.62 -19.27 -4.27
C GLN A 4 2.97 -19.55 -4.93
N ARG A 5 3.74 -18.49 -5.25
CA ARG A 5 5.08 -18.64 -5.84
C ARG A 5 6.05 -19.30 -4.83
N TYR A 6 5.99 -18.86 -3.56
CA TYR A 6 6.77 -19.46 -2.50
C TYR A 6 6.41 -20.95 -2.30
N ALA A 7 5.12 -21.29 -2.26
CA ALA A 7 4.67 -22.67 -2.17
C ALA A 7 5.23 -23.53 -3.31
N THR A 8 5.19 -23.04 -4.54
CA THR A 8 5.73 -23.77 -5.70
C THR A 8 7.24 -23.99 -5.61
N ILE A 9 8.00 -23.00 -5.13
CA ILE A 9 9.46 -23.10 -5.02
C ILE A 9 9.85 -24.01 -3.87
N LEU A 10 9.22 -23.85 -2.71
CA LEU A 10 9.52 -24.61 -1.50
C LEU A 10 9.15 -26.08 -1.65
N ALA A 11 8.08 -26.40 -2.38
CA ALA A 11 7.71 -27.78 -2.69
C ALA A 11 8.82 -28.56 -3.39
N ARG A 12 9.64 -27.90 -4.20
CA ARG A 12 10.80 -28.53 -4.85
C ARG A 12 11.90 -28.96 -3.86
N ASN A 13 11.88 -28.37 -2.66
CA ASN A 13 12.79 -28.66 -1.56
C ASN A 13 12.13 -29.46 -0.43
N GLY A 14 11.01 -30.11 -0.70
CA GLY A 14 10.31 -30.95 0.27
C GLY A 14 9.49 -30.20 1.33
N VAL A 15 9.31 -28.87 1.18
CA VAL A 15 8.50 -28.06 2.11
C VAL A 15 7.15 -27.77 1.49
N THR A 16 6.09 -28.28 2.14
CA THR A 16 4.70 -28.04 1.72
C THR A 16 4.13 -26.85 2.49
N LEU A 17 3.63 -25.84 1.77
CA LEU A 17 2.92 -24.71 2.35
C LEU A 17 1.41 -24.86 2.13
N GLU A 18 0.65 -24.80 3.22
CA GLU A 18 -0.79 -24.58 3.19
C GLU A 18 -1.04 -23.06 3.17
N ILE A 19 -1.67 -22.58 2.11
CA ILE A 19 -1.92 -21.14 1.94
C ILE A 19 -3.31 -20.80 2.51
N LYS A 20 -3.33 -19.94 3.53
CA LYS A 20 -4.55 -19.39 4.11
C LYS A 20 -4.78 -17.96 3.61
N ALA A 21 -5.90 -17.73 2.95
CA ALA A 21 -6.29 -16.37 2.55
C ALA A 21 -6.68 -15.54 3.79
N SER A 22 -6.40 -14.25 3.75
CA SER A 22 -6.72 -13.29 4.82
C SER A 22 -7.17 -11.95 4.25
N ALA A 23 -7.78 -11.11 5.09
CA ALA A 23 -8.14 -9.74 4.76
C ALA A 23 -6.92 -8.80 4.70
N GLY A 24 -5.75 -9.23 5.25
CA GLY A 24 -4.51 -8.44 5.21
C GLY A 24 -3.62 -8.62 6.43
N SER A 25 -2.72 -7.65 6.62
CA SER A 25 -1.62 -7.74 7.59
C SER A 25 -2.08 -7.85 9.04
N LEU A 26 -3.17 -7.20 9.43
CA LEU A 26 -3.69 -7.28 10.81
C LEU A 26 -4.19 -8.69 11.13
N GLU A 27 -4.94 -9.30 10.21
CA GLU A 27 -5.40 -10.67 10.37
C GLU A 27 -4.24 -11.66 10.36
N ASN A 28 -3.23 -11.44 9.51
CA ASN A 28 -2.03 -12.27 9.49
C ASN A 28 -1.30 -12.24 10.83
N LEU A 29 -1.16 -11.04 11.44
CA LEU A 29 -0.56 -10.89 12.77
C LEU A 29 -1.37 -11.61 13.86
N ALA A 30 -2.69 -11.49 13.84
CA ALA A 30 -3.55 -12.20 14.78
C ALA A 30 -3.36 -13.71 14.67
N ARG A 31 -3.43 -14.26 13.46
CA ARG A 31 -3.23 -15.68 13.20
C ARG A 31 -1.86 -16.20 13.61
N LEU A 32 -0.80 -15.39 13.44
CA LEU A 32 0.54 -15.75 13.92
C LEU A 32 0.57 -15.82 15.45
N LYS A 33 0.02 -14.83 16.15
CA LYS A 33 -0.07 -14.79 17.62
C LYS A 33 -0.89 -15.96 18.18
N ASP A 34 -1.97 -16.31 17.50
CA ASP A 34 -2.87 -17.40 17.91
C ASP A 34 -2.36 -18.78 17.45
N ASN A 35 -1.16 -18.87 16.85
CA ASN A 35 -0.58 -20.09 16.28
C ASN A 35 -1.46 -20.75 15.20
N GLU A 36 -2.35 -20.01 14.56
CA GLU A 36 -3.16 -20.47 13.44
C GLU A 36 -2.38 -20.47 12.11
N ALA A 37 -1.26 -19.76 12.07
CA ALA A 37 -0.31 -19.77 10.97
C ALA A 37 1.13 -19.73 11.54
N GLN A 38 2.08 -20.37 10.85
CA GLN A 38 3.48 -20.41 11.23
C GLN A 38 4.29 -19.29 10.55
N VAL A 39 3.78 -18.75 9.44
CA VAL A 39 4.44 -17.70 8.68
C VAL A 39 3.41 -16.81 8.00
N GLY A 40 3.65 -15.51 7.96
CA GLY A 40 2.74 -14.56 7.35
C GLY A 40 3.45 -13.35 6.72
N PHE A 41 2.86 -12.79 5.68
CA PHE A 41 3.29 -11.50 5.16
C PHE A 41 2.61 -10.38 5.94
N VAL A 42 3.44 -9.44 6.43
CA VAL A 42 2.97 -8.27 7.18
C VAL A 42 3.60 -7.02 6.59
N GLN A 43 2.76 -6.06 6.25
CA GLN A 43 3.19 -4.76 5.72
C GLN A 43 3.90 -3.96 6.81
N GLY A 44 5.00 -3.30 6.46
CA GLY A 44 5.69 -2.38 7.35
C GLY A 44 4.78 -1.24 7.81
N GLY A 45 4.90 -0.87 9.09
CA GLY A 45 4.09 0.18 9.71
C GLY A 45 2.72 -0.26 10.23
N VAL A 46 2.35 -1.53 10.06
CA VAL A 46 1.13 -2.09 10.65
C VAL A 46 1.29 -2.29 12.16
N VAL A 47 2.47 -2.70 12.60
CA VAL A 47 2.81 -2.73 14.02
C VAL A 47 3.38 -1.36 14.37
N PRO A 48 2.80 -0.63 15.34
CA PRO A 48 3.37 0.63 15.78
C PRO A 48 4.80 0.40 16.32
N PRO A 49 5.72 1.36 16.12
CA PRO A 49 7.01 1.29 16.76
C PRO A 49 6.83 1.20 18.29
N LYS A 50 7.71 0.47 18.95
CA LYS A 50 7.70 0.39 20.41
C LYS A 50 7.85 1.80 20.98
N GLU A 51 7.05 2.13 22.00
CA GLU A 51 7.18 3.38 22.74
C GLU A 51 8.51 3.44 23.51
N ASP A 52 8.98 2.29 23.98
CA ASP A 52 10.27 2.13 24.65
C ASP A 52 11.06 1.01 23.96
N PRO A 53 12.24 1.32 23.37
CA PRO A 53 13.09 0.32 22.73
C PRO A 53 13.67 -0.72 23.70
N ASP A 54 13.74 -0.41 24.99
CA ASP A 54 14.29 -1.31 26.02
C ASP A 54 13.27 -2.33 26.56
N VAL A 55 11.98 -2.19 26.21
CA VAL A 55 10.95 -3.18 26.54
C VAL A 55 11.08 -4.37 25.58
N GLU A 56 11.27 -5.57 26.12
CA GLU A 56 11.29 -6.81 25.33
C GLU A 56 9.96 -6.99 24.58
N ASP A 57 10.03 -7.54 23.39
CA ASP A 57 8.86 -7.88 22.60
C ASP A 57 8.33 -9.26 22.98
N ASP A 58 7.37 -9.27 23.91
CA ASP A 58 6.72 -10.51 24.35
C ASP A 58 5.80 -11.14 23.29
N SER A 59 5.71 -10.57 22.09
CA SER A 59 4.86 -11.14 21.05
C SER A 59 5.34 -12.49 20.52
N GLY A 60 6.61 -12.81 20.74
CA GLY A 60 7.26 -14.00 20.20
C GLY A 60 7.42 -14.00 18.68
N LEU A 61 7.02 -12.92 18.00
CA LEU A 61 7.07 -12.79 16.57
C LEU A 61 8.44 -12.31 16.09
N LEU A 62 8.99 -12.97 15.08
CA LEU A 62 10.27 -12.63 14.49
C LEU A 62 10.12 -12.29 13.01
N SER A 63 10.81 -11.23 12.57
CA SER A 63 10.91 -10.90 11.16
C SER A 63 12.06 -11.65 10.51
N LEU A 64 11.77 -12.43 9.47
CA LEU A 64 12.79 -13.06 8.63
C LEU A 64 13.39 -12.07 7.61
N GLY A 65 12.78 -10.90 7.46
CA GLY A 65 13.26 -9.82 6.60
C GLY A 65 12.21 -9.24 5.67
N SER A 66 12.61 -8.19 4.97
CA SER A 66 11.78 -7.53 3.96
C SER A 66 11.87 -8.26 2.64
N MET A 67 10.72 -8.67 2.09
CA MET A 67 10.63 -9.51 0.90
C MET A 67 10.49 -8.70 -0.40
N PHE A 68 9.66 -7.65 -0.37
CA PHE A 68 9.41 -6.79 -1.52
C PHE A 68 8.79 -5.46 -1.09
N TYR A 69 8.86 -4.48 -1.96
CA TYR A 69 8.19 -3.20 -1.77
C TYR A 69 6.74 -3.26 -2.26
N GLU A 70 5.86 -2.55 -1.57
CA GLU A 70 4.46 -2.37 -1.93
C GLU A 70 4.19 -0.88 -2.20
N PRO A 71 4.37 -0.39 -3.43
CA PRO A 71 4.17 1.02 -3.73
C PRO A 71 2.78 1.52 -3.37
N VAL A 72 2.73 2.69 -2.75
CA VAL A 72 1.51 3.44 -2.45
C VAL A 72 1.19 4.33 -3.63
N TRP A 73 0.17 3.95 -4.38
CA TRP A 73 -0.35 4.72 -5.49
C TRP A 73 -1.50 5.58 -4.99
N VAL A 74 -1.43 6.88 -5.18
CA VAL A 74 -2.55 7.80 -4.94
C VAL A 74 -3.05 8.27 -6.29
N PHE A 75 -4.07 7.60 -6.80
CA PHE A 75 -4.76 8.02 -8.02
C PHE A 75 -5.83 9.03 -7.69
N TYR A 76 -6.02 10.03 -8.57
CA TYR A 76 -7.00 11.06 -8.35
C TYR A 76 -7.59 11.58 -9.67
N ARG A 77 -8.76 12.22 -9.58
CA ARG A 77 -9.46 12.84 -10.68
C ARG A 77 -9.66 14.33 -10.40
N CYS A 78 -8.87 15.17 -11.06
CA CYS A 78 -8.90 16.62 -10.91
C CYS A 78 -8.19 17.26 -12.11
N ASP A 79 -8.60 18.46 -12.52
CA ASP A 79 -7.94 19.19 -13.63
C ASP A 79 -6.51 19.60 -13.27
N LYS A 80 -6.30 19.96 -12.01
CA LYS A 80 -4.97 20.34 -11.49
C LYS A 80 -4.08 19.13 -11.27
N ILE A 81 -2.77 19.34 -11.32
CA ILE A 81 -1.78 18.37 -10.87
C ILE A 81 -1.63 18.52 -9.36
N LEU A 82 -1.92 17.43 -8.63
CA LEU A 82 -1.76 17.38 -7.18
C LEU A 82 -0.44 16.70 -6.84
N THR A 83 0.31 17.26 -5.90
CA THR A 83 1.63 16.76 -5.47
C THR A 83 1.74 16.57 -3.96
N ARG A 84 0.73 16.99 -3.21
CA ARG A 84 0.66 16.89 -1.74
C ARG A 84 -0.68 16.33 -1.31
N LEU A 85 -0.67 15.53 -0.26
CA LEU A 85 -1.89 14.95 0.30
C LEU A 85 -2.85 16.03 0.85
N THR A 86 -2.34 17.15 1.38
CA THR A 86 -3.17 18.28 1.85
C THR A 86 -4.14 18.80 0.78
N GLU A 87 -3.83 18.60 -0.51
CA GLU A 87 -4.69 19.01 -1.62
C GLU A 87 -5.93 18.10 -1.80
N LEU A 88 -5.98 16.99 -1.05
CA LEU A 88 -7.12 16.08 -0.99
C LEU A 88 -8.14 16.44 0.11
N HIS A 89 -7.91 17.53 0.86
CA HIS A 89 -8.83 17.98 1.89
C HIS A 89 -10.25 18.22 1.31
N GLY A 90 -11.27 17.70 1.98
CA GLY A 90 -12.67 17.78 1.54
C GLY A 90 -13.01 16.91 0.32
N LYS A 91 -12.14 16.00 -0.10
CA LYS A 91 -12.35 15.08 -1.22
C LYS A 91 -12.87 13.73 -0.74
N ARG A 92 -13.61 13.04 -1.61
CA ARG A 92 -14.07 11.66 -1.40
C ARG A 92 -12.91 10.72 -1.73
N ILE A 93 -12.37 10.04 -0.73
CA ILE A 93 -11.13 9.27 -0.86
C ILE A 93 -11.39 7.81 -0.53
N ALA A 94 -11.13 6.90 -1.46
CA ALA A 94 -11.09 5.46 -1.18
C ALA A 94 -9.79 5.12 -0.46
N ILE A 95 -9.90 4.54 0.75
CA ILE A 95 -8.76 4.23 1.63
C ILE A 95 -8.61 2.75 1.94
N GLY A 96 -9.35 1.88 1.25
CA GLY A 96 -9.34 0.44 1.52
C GLY A 96 -10.38 0.01 2.55
N GLN A 97 -10.61 -1.29 2.62
CA GLN A 97 -11.56 -1.90 3.54
C GLN A 97 -11.02 -1.90 4.98
N GLU A 98 -11.93 -2.04 5.95
CA GLU A 98 -11.54 -2.19 7.35
C GLU A 98 -10.64 -3.40 7.56
N GLY A 99 -9.68 -3.28 8.48
CA GLY A 99 -8.69 -4.33 8.75
C GLY A 99 -7.58 -4.47 7.70
N SER A 100 -7.65 -3.75 6.58
CA SER A 100 -6.60 -3.82 5.55
C SER A 100 -5.40 -2.92 5.88
N GLY A 101 -4.20 -3.34 5.49
CA GLY A 101 -2.98 -2.53 5.58
C GLY A 101 -3.07 -1.23 4.77
N VAL A 102 -3.81 -1.26 3.64
CA VAL A 102 -4.07 -0.06 2.81
C VAL A 102 -4.78 1.00 3.64
N ARG A 103 -5.87 0.63 4.34
CA ARG A 103 -6.63 1.57 5.17
C ARG A 103 -5.78 2.13 6.30
N GLN A 104 -5.03 1.28 6.98
CA GLN A 104 -4.19 1.72 8.09
C GLN A 104 -3.12 2.72 7.62
N LEU A 105 -2.42 2.43 6.54
CA LEU A 105 -1.39 3.33 6.02
C LEU A 105 -2.00 4.61 5.44
N ALA A 106 -3.09 4.51 4.67
CA ALA A 106 -3.78 5.69 4.14
C ALA A 106 -4.20 6.64 5.27
N ARG A 107 -4.77 6.12 6.36
CA ARG A 107 -5.12 6.92 7.55
C ARG A 107 -3.92 7.60 8.16
N GLN A 108 -2.84 6.85 8.44
CA GLN A 108 -1.62 7.44 9.00
C GLN A 108 -1.08 8.60 8.13
N LEU A 109 -1.12 8.44 6.80
CA LEU A 109 -0.66 9.48 5.88
C LEU A 109 -1.63 10.67 5.84
N LEU A 110 -2.94 10.45 5.85
CA LEU A 110 -3.95 11.50 5.84
C LEU A 110 -3.95 12.27 7.16
N ASP A 111 -3.89 11.59 8.31
CA ASP A 111 -3.81 12.22 9.64
C ASP A 111 -2.55 13.09 9.78
N ALA A 112 -1.42 12.64 9.24
CA ALA A 112 -0.18 13.41 9.22
C ALA A 112 -0.25 14.68 8.34
N ASN A 113 -1.30 14.82 7.55
CA ASN A 113 -1.59 15.97 6.69
C ASN A 113 -2.86 16.73 7.12
N ASP A 114 -3.30 16.54 8.37
CA ASP A 114 -4.49 17.17 8.96
C ASP A 114 -5.78 16.93 8.14
N ILE A 115 -5.87 15.76 7.49
CA ILE A 115 -7.11 15.32 6.82
C ILE A 115 -7.84 14.37 7.75
N PRO A 116 -8.91 14.84 8.43
CA PRO A 116 -9.60 14.05 9.43
C PRO A 116 -10.39 12.90 8.83
N GLU A 117 -10.68 11.90 9.66
CA GLU A 117 -11.66 10.86 9.32
C GLU A 117 -13.07 11.45 9.42
N ASP A 118 -13.61 11.80 8.28
CA ASP A 118 -14.99 12.27 8.14
C ASP A 118 -15.75 11.39 7.12
N ASN A 119 -16.97 11.83 6.75
CA ASN A 119 -17.79 11.12 5.78
C ASN A 119 -17.24 11.06 4.36
N HIS A 120 -16.07 11.63 4.09
CA HIS A 120 -15.43 11.64 2.79
C HIS A 120 -14.45 10.46 2.58
N LEU A 121 -14.10 9.74 3.67
CA LEU A 121 -13.27 8.53 3.57
C LEU A 121 -14.15 7.29 3.35
N VAL A 122 -14.00 6.63 2.21
CA VAL A 122 -14.83 5.49 1.83
C VAL A 122 -14.08 4.16 1.87
N PRO A 123 -14.70 3.07 2.37
CA PRO A 123 -14.05 1.77 2.53
C PRO A 123 -14.03 0.97 1.21
N LEU A 124 -13.53 1.55 0.14
CA LEU A 124 -13.41 0.92 -1.16
C LEU A 124 -11.98 0.50 -1.44
N ALA A 125 -11.80 -0.62 -2.13
CA ALA A 125 -10.50 -1.19 -2.48
C ALA A 125 -10.49 -1.80 -3.88
N GLY A 126 -9.29 -2.02 -4.42
CA GLY A 126 -9.06 -2.76 -5.65
C GLY A 126 -9.84 -2.21 -6.84
N LEU A 127 -10.39 -3.11 -7.67
CA LEU A 127 -11.11 -2.73 -8.89
C LEU A 127 -12.40 -1.95 -8.61
N GLY A 128 -13.06 -2.17 -7.46
CA GLY A 128 -14.23 -1.38 -7.06
C GLY A 128 -13.88 0.09 -6.83
N ALA A 129 -12.76 0.38 -6.16
CA ALA A 129 -12.27 1.75 -6.01
C ALA A 129 -11.87 2.35 -7.38
N ALA A 130 -11.29 1.55 -8.27
CA ALA A 130 -10.93 2.01 -9.60
C ALA A 130 -12.15 2.41 -10.42
N GLU A 131 -13.21 1.60 -10.39
CA GLU A 131 -14.47 1.89 -11.09
C GLU A 131 -15.11 3.19 -10.58
N GLU A 132 -15.21 3.35 -9.26
CA GLU A 132 -15.78 4.55 -8.64
C GLU A 132 -14.99 5.82 -9.01
N LEU A 133 -13.64 5.71 -9.06
CA LEU A 133 -12.78 6.81 -9.46
C LEU A 133 -12.94 7.14 -10.96
N GLN A 134 -12.99 6.15 -11.83
CA GLN A 134 -13.19 6.35 -13.27
C GLN A 134 -14.52 7.04 -13.57
N GLN A 135 -15.57 6.71 -12.82
CA GLN A 135 -16.91 7.29 -12.95
C GLN A 135 -17.06 8.64 -12.21
N GLY A 136 -16.02 9.11 -11.49
CA GLY A 136 -16.06 10.38 -10.75
C GLY A 136 -16.96 10.35 -9.52
N ARG A 137 -17.32 9.16 -9.02
CA ARG A 137 -18.09 9.03 -7.76
C ARG A 137 -17.22 9.22 -6.52
N ILE A 138 -15.91 8.99 -6.66
CA ILE A 138 -14.87 9.41 -5.72
C ILE A 138 -13.83 10.27 -6.41
N ASP A 139 -13.07 11.04 -5.64
CA ASP A 139 -12.10 12.01 -6.16
C ASP A 139 -10.67 11.49 -6.12
N ALA A 140 -10.37 10.57 -5.19
CA ALA A 140 -9.07 9.91 -5.06
C ALA A 140 -9.18 8.49 -4.52
N ALA A 141 -8.14 7.69 -4.75
CA ALA A 141 -8.04 6.32 -4.24
C ALA A 141 -6.59 6.00 -3.85
N PHE A 142 -6.41 5.46 -2.64
CA PHE A 142 -5.17 4.81 -2.22
C PHE A 142 -5.19 3.36 -2.66
N ILE A 143 -4.17 2.98 -3.40
CA ILE A 143 -3.92 1.59 -3.82
C ILE A 143 -2.52 1.20 -3.36
N ILE A 144 -2.40 0.07 -2.69
CA ILE A 144 -1.10 -0.52 -2.33
C ILE A 144 -1.01 -1.85 -3.03
N ALA A 145 -0.17 -1.92 -4.04
CA ALA A 145 -0.02 -3.11 -4.87
C ALA A 145 1.26 -3.02 -5.71
N ALA A 146 1.71 -4.15 -6.25
CA ALA A 146 2.75 -4.16 -7.26
C ALA A 146 2.31 -3.36 -8.50
N GLU A 147 3.26 -2.77 -9.21
CA GLU A 147 2.99 -2.01 -10.44
C GLU A 147 2.24 -2.82 -11.50
N THR A 148 2.49 -4.15 -11.54
CA THR A 148 1.85 -5.09 -12.47
C THR A 148 0.44 -5.50 -12.06
N ALA A 149 -0.05 -5.05 -10.91
CA ALA A 149 -1.40 -5.40 -10.45
C ALA A 149 -2.48 -4.85 -11.41
N PRO A 150 -3.52 -5.62 -11.71
CA PRO A 150 -4.57 -5.20 -12.66
C PRO A 150 -5.16 -3.83 -12.34
N VAL A 151 -5.42 -3.54 -11.07
CA VAL A 151 -5.98 -2.26 -10.63
C VAL A 151 -5.05 -1.08 -10.96
N VAL A 152 -3.74 -1.23 -10.76
CA VAL A 152 -2.75 -0.19 -11.08
C VAL A 152 -2.69 0.00 -12.59
N GLN A 153 -2.63 -1.10 -13.35
CA GLN A 153 -2.57 -1.08 -14.80
C GLN A 153 -3.82 -0.45 -15.45
N VAL A 154 -4.98 -0.67 -14.86
CA VAL A 154 -6.24 -0.04 -15.28
C VAL A 154 -6.20 1.46 -14.99
N LEU A 155 -5.91 1.85 -13.75
CA LEU A 155 -5.98 3.25 -13.33
C LEU A 155 -4.92 4.12 -14.02
N ILE A 156 -3.71 3.63 -14.20
CA ILE A 156 -2.64 4.41 -14.82
C ILE A 156 -2.91 4.73 -16.30
N ARG A 157 -3.76 3.94 -16.97
CA ARG A 157 -4.19 4.14 -18.35
C ARG A 157 -5.58 4.76 -18.51
N SER A 158 -6.24 5.07 -17.38
CA SER A 158 -7.62 5.58 -17.39
C SER A 158 -7.65 7.06 -17.77
N PRO A 159 -8.43 7.45 -18.79
CA PRO A 159 -8.59 8.86 -19.14
C PRO A 159 -9.12 9.71 -17.98
N GLY A 160 -8.48 10.86 -17.75
CA GLY A 160 -8.86 11.79 -16.69
C GLY A 160 -8.45 11.38 -15.28
N VAL A 161 -7.88 10.18 -15.09
CA VAL A 161 -7.24 9.76 -13.84
C VAL A 161 -5.76 10.13 -13.89
N LYS A 162 -5.25 10.69 -12.81
CA LYS A 162 -3.85 11.07 -12.65
C LYS A 162 -3.24 10.33 -11.46
N LEU A 163 -1.93 10.18 -11.47
CA LEU A 163 -1.15 9.61 -10.39
C LEU A 163 -0.40 10.73 -9.66
N MET A 164 -0.51 10.78 -8.34
CA MET A 164 0.19 11.77 -7.52
C MET A 164 1.69 11.44 -7.43
N SER A 165 2.52 12.45 -7.71
CA SER A 165 3.95 12.41 -7.42
C SER A 165 4.19 13.13 -6.09
N PHE A 166 4.68 12.42 -5.08
CA PHE A 166 4.87 12.97 -3.74
C PHE A 166 6.01 14.00 -3.71
N ALA A 167 5.68 15.30 -3.69
CA ALA A 167 6.69 16.37 -3.61
C ALA A 167 7.52 16.32 -2.31
N GLN A 168 6.94 15.78 -1.24
CA GLN A 168 7.53 15.70 0.09
C GLN A 168 8.02 14.28 0.44
N ASP A 169 8.42 13.48 -0.54
CA ASP A 169 8.85 12.09 -0.41
C ASP A 169 9.86 11.87 0.74
N ARG A 170 10.87 12.75 0.85
CA ARG A 170 11.90 12.68 1.91
C ARG A 170 11.35 12.98 3.31
N ALA A 171 10.39 13.90 3.42
CA ALA A 171 9.77 14.24 4.69
C ALA A 171 8.93 13.06 5.21
N TYR A 172 8.18 12.41 4.33
CA TYR A 172 7.45 11.19 4.67
C TYR A 172 8.38 10.07 5.13
N GLN A 173 9.47 9.81 4.42
CA GLN A 173 10.45 8.80 4.79
C GLN A 173 11.07 9.07 6.17
N ARG A 174 11.31 10.33 6.52
CA ARG A 174 11.83 10.71 7.82
C ARG A 174 10.78 10.53 8.95
N ARG A 175 9.51 10.87 8.66
CA ARG A 175 8.41 10.76 9.64
C ARG A 175 7.95 9.32 9.82
N PHE A 176 8.01 8.52 8.78
CA PHE A 176 7.61 7.12 8.73
C PHE A 176 8.79 6.25 8.26
N PRO A 177 9.68 5.83 9.17
CA PRO A 177 10.93 5.13 8.81
C PRO A 177 10.71 3.80 8.07
N PHE A 178 9.51 3.21 8.17
CA PHE A 178 9.12 2.01 7.44
C PHE A 178 8.77 2.28 5.96
N LEU A 179 8.70 3.55 5.55
CA LEU A 179 8.46 3.92 4.16
C LEU A 179 9.77 4.18 3.43
N THR A 180 9.90 3.58 2.26
CA THR A 180 10.97 3.87 1.30
C THR A 180 10.41 4.71 0.17
N LYS A 181 11.18 5.66 -0.31
CA LYS A 181 10.86 6.38 -1.55
C LYS A 181 11.27 5.55 -2.75
N LEU A 182 10.39 5.44 -3.71
CA LEU A 182 10.66 4.82 -5.00
C LEU A 182 10.39 5.82 -6.12
N THR A 183 11.04 5.61 -7.25
CA THR A 183 10.77 6.36 -8.48
C THR A 183 10.10 5.43 -9.47
N PHE A 184 8.94 5.84 -9.95
CA PHE A 184 8.26 5.22 -11.09
C PHE A 184 8.72 6.00 -12.34
N PRO A 185 9.57 5.40 -13.21
CA PRO A 185 10.30 6.15 -14.21
C PRO A 185 9.42 6.71 -15.32
N ARG A 186 9.85 7.83 -15.89
CA ARG A 186 9.31 8.36 -17.15
C ARG A 186 9.31 7.28 -18.23
N GLY A 187 8.25 7.23 -19.01
CA GLY A 187 8.12 6.30 -20.14
C GLY A 187 7.89 4.83 -19.77
N VAL A 188 7.90 4.46 -18.48
CA VAL A 188 7.87 3.04 -18.07
C VAL A 188 6.56 2.32 -18.45
N VAL A 189 5.47 3.04 -18.64
CA VAL A 189 4.18 2.48 -19.04
C VAL A 189 4.06 2.34 -20.55
N ASP A 190 4.59 3.32 -21.29
CA ASP A 190 4.58 3.35 -22.76
C ASP A 190 5.78 4.18 -23.25
N LEU A 191 6.80 3.50 -23.74
CA LEU A 191 8.02 4.15 -24.25
C LEU A 191 7.77 4.98 -25.51
N VAL A 192 6.82 4.57 -26.34
CA VAL A 192 6.53 5.28 -27.60
C VAL A 192 5.80 6.59 -27.35
N ARG A 193 4.87 6.59 -26.40
CA ARG A 193 4.10 7.77 -26.00
C ARG A 193 4.78 8.58 -24.91
N ASP A 194 5.94 8.14 -24.42
CA ASP A 194 6.67 8.75 -23.31
C ASP A 194 5.77 8.94 -22.08
N PHE A 195 5.11 7.83 -21.66
CA PHE A 195 4.15 7.88 -20.55
C PHE A 195 4.60 7.03 -19.38
N PRO A 196 4.58 7.56 -18.14
CA PRO A 196 4.32 8.96 -17.77
C PRO A 196 5.39 9.93 -18.33
N PRO A 197 5.06 11.22 -18.52
CA PRO A 197 6.00 12.19 -19.13
C PRO A 197 7.15 12.60 -18.20
N ASP A 198 7.02 12.35 -16.91
CA ASP A 198 8.00 12.66 -15.87
C ASP A 198 8.14 11.50 -14.89
N ASP A 199 9.26 11.46 -14.18
CA ASP A 199 9.46 10.56 -13.05
C ASP A 199 8.45 10.85 -11.95
N ILE A 200 7.76 9.81 -11.47
CA ILE A 200 6.79 9.92 -10.39
C ILE A 200 7.39 9.36 -9.11
N LYS A 201 7.39 10.17 -8.06
CA LYS A 201 7.85 9.76 -6.74
C LYS A 201 6.71 9.11 -5.98
N VAL A 202 6.92 7.87 -5.55
CA VAL A 202 5.97 7.11 -4.75
C VAL A 202 6.61 6.66 -3.44
N LEU A 203 5.78 6.43 -2.43
CA LEU A 203 6.18 5.86 -1.15
C LEU A 203 5.90 4.37 -1.17
N ALA A 204 6.67 3.58 -0.45
CA ALA A 204 6.45 2.15 -0.36
C ALA A 204 6.83 1.60 1.02
N PRO A 205 5.90 0.98 1.75
CA PRO A 205 6.26 0.06 2.81
C PRO A 205 6.86 -1.21 2.22
N THR A 206 7.55 -1.98 3.05
CA THR A 206 7.97 -3.35 2.71
C THR A 206 6.93 -4.35 3.17
N ALA A 207 6.75 -5.44 2.42
CA ALA A 207 6.14 -6.63 2.94
C ALA A 207 7.22 -7.46 3.63
N ASN A 208 7.05 -7.72 4.92
CA ASN A 208 7.96 -8.50 5.73
C ASN A 208 7.41 -9.91 5.92
N LEU A 209 8.30 -10.88 5.97
CA LEU A 209 7.93 -12.25 6.33
C LEU A 209 8.12 -12.42 7.83
N ILE A 210 7.05 -12.72 8.53
CA ILE A 210 7.00 -12.86 10.00
C ILE A 210 6.71 -14.32 10.37
N ILE A 211 7.38 -14.80 11.41
CA ILE A 211 7.16 -16.11 12.02
C ILE A 211 6.86 -15.97 13.49
#